data_30a7997a0ce833b8829b2ec67f9a2dd0
#
_entry.id   30a7997a0ce833b8829b2ec67f9a2dd0
#
_cell.length_a   1.000
_cell.length_b   1.000
_cell.length_c   1.000
_cell.angle_alpha   90.00
_cell.angle_beta   90.00
_cell.angle_gamma   90.00
#
_symmetry.space_group_name_H-M   'P 1'
#
loop_
_entity.id
_entity.type
_entity.pdbx_description
1 polymer ?
#
loop_
_entity_poly.entity_id
_entity_poly.type
_entity_poly.pdbx_seq_one_letter_code
_entity_poly.pdbx_strand_id
1 'polypeptide(L)'
;MPQALEESPETFFARFQEHAIWAHLFPEPWGSPLLEVLAEGVLVYAFDRGAPPAPTGPTRILLHGVVAEAKPLEGTPFLERKRDRYRLGGEAVPLGEGFYLLRAPLPVVVYAEAPLPPKAEVLLHPPLMLFRE
;
A
#
# COMPACT_ATOMS: atom_id res chain seq x y z
N MET A 1 17.20 5.01 -12.11
CA MET A 1 15.77 5.22 -11.92
C MET A 1 15.13 3.98 -11.31
N PRO A 2 14.32 4.12 -10.27
CA PRO A 2 13.69 2.95 -9.65
C PRO A 2 12.76 2.24 -10.63
N GLN A 3 12.96 0.95 -10.77
CA GLN A 3 12.13 0.13 -11.66
C GLN A 3 10.64 0.20 -11.29
N ALA A 4 10.37 0.29 -9.99
CA ALA A 4 9.00 0.33 -9.49
C ALA A 4 8.18 1.48 -10.07
N LEU A 5 8.81 2.63 -10.33
CA LEU A 5 8.10 3.80 -10.84
C LEU A 5 7.78 3.68 -12.33
N GLU A 6 8.38 2.72 -13.01
CA GLU A 6 8.20 2.51 -14.45
C GLU A 6 7.28 1.34 -14.76
N GLU A 7 6.97 0.50 -13.76
CA GLU A 7 6.09 -0.63 -13.98
C GLU A 7 4.65 -0.18 -14.26
N SER A 8 4.00 -0.84 -15.21
CA SER A 8 2.58 -0.62 -15.41
C SER A 8 1.80 -1.16 -14.20
N PRO A 9 0.58 -0.64 -13.95
CA PRO A 9 -0.24 -1.15 -12.85
C PRO A 9 -0.50 -2.66 -12.96
N GLU A 10 -0.71 -3.16 -14.17
CA GLU A 10 -0.97 -4.59 -14.38
C GLU A 10 0.27 -5.43 -14.05
N THR A 11 1.44 -4.98 -14.44
CA THR A 11 2.69 -5.66 -14.15
C THR A 11 2.97 -5.68 -12.66
N PHE A 12 2.75 -4.55 -11.99
CA PHE A 12 2.95 -4.47 -10.54
C PHE A 12 2.01 -5.43 -9.82
N PHE A 13 0.72 -5.44 -10.19
CA PHE A 13 -0.24 -6.34 -9.56
C PHE A 13 0.15 -7.80 -9.78
N ALA A 14 0.49 -8.18 -11.01
CA ALA A 14 0.88 -9.55 -11.33
C ALA A 14 2.10 -9.98 -10.51
N ARG A 15 3.05 -9.08 -10.32
CA ARG A 15 4.29 -9.36 -9.62
C ARG A 15 4.06 -9.69 -8.13
N PHE A 16 3.14 -8.99 -7.49
CA PHE A 16 2.90 -9.11 -6.06
C PHE A 16 1.53 -9.69 -5.70
N GLN A 17 0.84 -10.29 -6.66
CA GLN A 17 -0.56 -10.71 -6.48
C GLN A 17 -0.79 -11.70 -5.33
N GLU A 18 0.23 -12.46 -4.94
CA GLU A 18 0.09 -13.38 -3.80
C GLU A 18 -0.12 -12.64 -2.47
N HIS A 19 0.17 -11.35 -2.44
CA HIS A 19 -0.02 -10.50 -1.26
C HIS A 19 -1.27 -9.64 -1.37
N ALA A 20 -2.09 -9.86 -2.40
CA ALA A 20 -3.32 -9.11 -2.58
C ALA A 20 -4.35 -9.50 -1.52
N ILE A 21 -5.18 -8.53 -1.16
CA ILE A 21 -6.25 -8.74 -0.18
C ILE A 21 -7.58 -8.33 -0.79
N TRP A 22 -8.66 -8.84 -0.21
CA TRP A 22 -9.99 -8.43 -0.59
C TRP A 22 -10.37 -7.16 0.15
N ALA A 23 -10.90 -6.17 -0.58
CA ALA A 23 -11.33 -4.91 -0.01
C ALA A 23 -12.62 -4.46 -0.68
N HIS A 24 -13.36 -3.60 0.01
CA HIS A 24 -14.49 -2.88 -0.59
C HIS A 24 -14.01 -1.51 -1.01
N LEU A 25 -14.27 -1.16 -2.27
CA LEU A 25 -13.93 0.14 -2.83
C LEU A 25 -15.17 1.01 -2.91
N PHE A 26 -15.02 2.29 -2.55
CA PHE A 26 -16.10 3.27 -2.58
C PHE A 26 -15.67 4.45 -3.45
N PRO A 27 -15.80 4.32 -4.79
CA PRO A 27 -15.42 5.42 -5.69
C PRO A 27 -16.34 6.62 -5.52
N GLU A 28 -15.75 7.81 -5.64
CA GLU A 28 -16.53 9.03 -5.61
C GLU A 28 -17.38 9.16 -6.89
N PRO A 29 -18.60 9.70 -6.81
CA PRO A 29 -19.47 9.82 -7.99
C PRO A 29 -18.87 10.66 -9.13
N TRP A 30 -17.99 11.59 -8.80
CA TRP A 30 -17.33 12.45 -9.82
C TRP A 30 -16.06 11.83 -10.37
N GLY A 31 -15.74 10.58 -10.03
CA GLY A 31 -14.64 9.86 -10.64
C GLY A 31 -13.26 10.21 -10.12
N SER A 32 -13.16 10.70 -8.88
CA SER A 32 -11.86 10.95 -8.27
C SER A 32 -11.03 9.67 -8.21
N PRO A 33 -9.72 9.72 -8.54
CA PRO A 33 -8.86 8.54 -8.38
C PRO A 33 -8.51 8.23 -6.93
N LEU A 34 -8.83 9.11 -5.99
CA LEU A 34 -8.63 8.82 -4.57
C LEU A 34 -9.83 8.08 -4.04
N LEU A 35 -9.63 6.83 -3.65
CA LEU A 35 -10.72 5.95 -3.21
C LEU A 35 -10.71 5.74 -1.72
N GLU A 36 -11.91 5.63 -1.13
CA GLU A 36 -12.06 5.01 0.18
C GLU A 36 -11.95 3.49 0.01
N VAL A 37 -11.16 2.88 0.87
CA VAL A 37 -10.89 1.43 0.81
C VAL A 37 -11.12 0.85 2.19
N LEU A 38 -12.04 -0.10 2.28
CA LEU A 38 -12.32 -0.80 3.53
C LEU A 38 -11.87 -2.25 3.40
N ALA A 39 -10.94 -2.66 4.25
CA ALA A 39 -10.42 -4.03 4.27
C ALA A 39 -10.17 -4.43 5.72
N GLU A 40 -10.62 -5.61 6.11
CA GLU A 40 -10.38 -6.19 7.44
C GLU A 40 -10.70 -5.22 8.58
N GLY A 41 -11.77 -4.43 8.39
CA GLY A 41 -12.20 -3.47 9.41
C GLY A 41 -11.40 -2.17 9.44
N VAL A 42 -10.47 -1.99 8.53
CA VAL A 42 -9.61 -0.79 8.48
C VAL A 42 -9.97 0.04 7.24
N LEU A 43 -10.20 1.34 7.45
CA LEU A 43 -10.51 2.27 6.38
C LEU A 43 -9.27 3.08 6.02
N VAL A 44 -8.90 3.07 4.74
CA VAL A 44 -7.81 3.90 4.24
C VAL A 44 -8.25 4.63 2.97
N TYR A 45 -7.49 5.64 2.59
CA TYR A 45 -7.66 6.36 1.33
C TYR A 45 -6.44 6.09 0.46
N ALA A 46 -6.68 5.64 -0.76
CA ALA A 46 -5.61 5.26 -1.66
C ALA A 46 -5.88 5.73 -3.07
N PHE A 47 -4.81 6.12 -3.76
CA PHE A 47 -4.88 6.57 -5.15
C PHE A 47 -4.96 5.35 -6.07
N ASP A 48 -6.05 5.25 -6.84
CA ASP A 48 -6.27 4.14 -7.76
C ASP A 48 -5.35 4.24 -8.98
N ARG A 49 -4.51 3.24 -9.15
CA ARG A 49 -3.60 3.16 -10.30
C ARG A 49 -4.18 2.32 -11.44
N GLY A 50 -5.35 1.74 -11.25
CA GLY A 50 -6.02 0.99 -12.30
C GLY A 50 -6.73 1.90 -13.30
N ALA A 51 -7.18 1.31 -14.41
CA ALA A 51 -7.94 2.05 -15.41
C ALA A 51 -9.33 2.41 -14.88
N PRO A 52 -9.78 3.66 -15.07
CA PRO A 52 -11.12 4.05 -14.64
C PRO A 52 -12.18 3.39 -15.54
N PRO A 53 -13.41 3.20 -15.04
CA PRO A 53 -13.83 3.53 -13.68
C PRO A 53 -13.39 2.47 -12.67
N ALA A 54 -13.23 2.89 -11.42
CA ALA A 54 -12.93 1.95 -10.35
C ALA A 54 -14.18 1.11 -10.05
N PRO A 55 -14.01 -0.20 -9.78
CA PRO A 55 -15.17 -1.02 -9.42
C PRO A 55 -15.69 -0.66 -8.03
N THR A 56 -16.94 -1.00 -7.79
CA THR A 56 -17.54 -0.93 -6.45
C THR A 56 -17.58 -2.34 -5.86
N GLY A 57 -17.63 -2.41 -4.52
CA GLY A 57 -17.75 -3.69 -3.83
C GLY A 57 -16.44 -4.46 -3.71
N PRO A 58 -16.52 -5.78 -3.50
CA PRO A 58 -15.33 -6.59 -3.22
C PRO A 58 -14.38 -6.65 -4.42
N THR A 59 -13.12 -6.35 -4.18
CA THR A 59 -12.10 -6.32 -5.22
C THR A 59 -10.78 -6.77 -4.60
N ARG A 60 -10.00 -7.56 -5.33
CA ARG A 60 -8.65 -7.91 -4.89
C ARG A 60 -7.72 -6.76 -5.20
N ILE A 61 -6.98 -6.32 -4.19
CA ILE A 61 -6.12 -5.15 -4.30
C ILE A 61 -4.77 -5.37 -3.67
N LEU A 62 -3.80 -4.57 -4.10
CA LEU A 62 -2.52 -4.37 -3.42
C LEU A 62 -2.43 -2.92 -3.00
N LEU A 63 -2.06 -2.69 -1.75
CA LEU A 63 -1.70 -1.35 -1.30
C LEU A 63 -0.18 -1.20 -1.44
N HIS A 64 0.25 -0.02 -1.86
CA HIS A 64 1.66 0.26 -2.11
C HIS A 64 2.02 1.66 -1.70
N GLY A 65 3.21 1.81 -1.12
CA GLY A 65 3.76 3.12 -0.80
C GLY A 65 5.27 3.12 -0.88
N VAL A 66 5.84 4.32 -0.98
CA VAL A 66 7.28 4.51 -1.00
C VAL A 66 7.70 5.06 0.36
N VAL A 67 8.70 4.44 0.96
CA VAL A 67 9.16 4.79 2.30
C VAL A 67 9.92 6.12 2.27
N ALA A 68 9.46 7.09 3.07
CA ALA A 68 10.13 8.35 3.25
C ALA A 68 11.10 8.28 4.43
N GLU A 69 10.68 7.64 5.54
CA GLU A 69 11.48 7.48 6.74
C GLU A 69 11.18 6.12 7.35
N ALA A 70 12.17 5.51 7.99
CA ALA A 70 11.99 4.23 8.65
C ALA A 70 12.81 4.16 9.92
N LYS A 71 12.32 3.41 10.89
CA LYS A 71 13.05 3.09 12.12
C LYS A 71 12.54 1.75 12.66
N PRO A 72 13.25 1.13 13.59
CA PRO A 72 12.76 -0.09 14.22
C PRO A 72 11.42 0.17 14.92
N LEU A 73 10.49 -0.79 14.77
CA LEU A 73 9.19 -0.72 15.44
C LEU A 73 9.35 -1.15 16.90
N GLU A 74 8.84 -0.32 17.80
CA GLU A 74 8.69 -0.67 19.20
C GLU A 74 7.19 -0.80 19.47
N GLY A 75 6.79 -1.95 19.99
CA GLY A 75 5.38 -2.21 20.29
C GLY A 75 4.69 -3.01 19.20
N THR A 76 3.37 -2.89 19.12
CA THR A 76 2.53 -3.69 18.24
C THR A 76 2.35 -3.06 16.87
N PRO A 77 2.00 -3.87 15.85
CA PRO A 77 1.69 -3.32 14.53
C PRO A 77 0.59 -2.27 14.60
N PHE A 78 0.73 -1.24 13.76
CA PHE A 78 -0.25 -0.16 13.72
C PHE A 78 -0.31 0.44 12.32
N LEU A 79 -1.40 1.18 12.07
CA LEU A 79 -1.57 1.96 10.85
C LEU A 79 -2.34 3.21 11.21
N GLU A 80 -1.77 4.38 10.92
CA GLU A 80 -2.44 5.64 11.22
C GLU A 80 -2.22 6.62 10.09
N ARG A 81 -3.16 7.56 9.95
CA ARG A 81 -3.08 8.61 8.96
C ARG A 81 -2.90 9.95 9.67
N LYS A 82 -1.90 10.71 9.23
CA LYS A 82 -1.70 12.09 9.67
C LYS A 82 -1.73 12.98 8.44
N ARG A 83 -2.80 13.75 8.30
CA ARG A 83 -3.04 14.60 7.13
C ARG A 83 -3.11 13.73 5.88
N ASP A 84 -2.18 13.89 4.94
CA ASP A 84 -2.13 13.12 3.69
C ASP A 84 -1.14 11.97 3.73
N ARG A 85 -0.49 11.73 4.86
CA ARG A 85 0.55 10.72 4.99
C ARG A 85 0.11 9.56 5.87
N TYR A 86 0.63 8.39 5.56
CA TYR A 86 0.42 7.20 6.37
C TYR A 86 1.71 6.83 7.10
N ARG A 87 1.56 6.53 8.38
CA ARG A 87 2.59 5.93 9.20
C ARG A 87 2.09 4.56 9.59
N LEU A 88 2.92 3.54 9.40
CA LEU A 88 2.52 2.18 9.72
C LEU A 88 3.71 1.39 10.19
N GLY A 89 3.42 0.35 10.96
CA GLY A 89 4.45 -0.52 11.52
C GLY A 89 4.03 -1.96 11.54
N GLY A 90 5.01 -2.83 11.39
CA GLY A 90 4.79 -4.27 11.42
C GLY A 90 6.05 -5.00 11.03
N GLU A 91 5.92 -6.32 10.88
CA GLU A 91 6.99 -7.15 10.37
C GLU A 91 7.28 -6.76 8.91
N ALA A 92 8.56 -6.61 8.58
CA ALA A 92 8.98 -6.26 7.22
C ALA A 92 9.57 -7.51 6.57
N VAL A 93 8.84 -8.07 5.61
CA VAL A 93 9.24 -9.29 4.91
C VAL A 93 9.86 -8.91 3.57
N PRO A 94 11.15 -9.20 3.32
CA PRO A 94 11.78 -8.83 2.05
C PRO A 94 11.13 -9.56 0.88
N LEU A 95 10.86 -8.81 -0.20
CA LEU A 95 10.33 -9.35 -1.45
C LEU A 95 11.34 -9.24 -2.60
N GLY A 96 12.50 -8.66 -2.34
CA GLY A 96 13.54 -8.47 -3.34
C GLY A 96 13.49 -7.07 -3.97
N GLU A 97 14.64 -6.62 -4.45
CA GLU A 97 14.79 -5.36 -5.20
C GLU A 97 14.29 -4.13 -4.46
N GLY A 98 14.43 -4.11 -3.14
CA GLY A 98 14.01 -2.97 -2.32
C GLY A 98 12.56 -3.00 -1.89
N PHE A 99 11.80 -4.03 -2.29
CA PHE A 99 10.42 -4.18 -1.88
C PHE A 99 10.29 -5.02 -0.62
N TYR A 100 9.33 -4.66 0.21
CA TYR A 100 8.99 -5.39 1.44
C TYR A 100 7.49 -5.49 1.57
N LEU A 101 7.03 -6.62 2.09
CA LEU A 101 5.65 -6.70 2.57
C LEU A 101 5.67 -6.25 4.03
N LEU A 102 5.04 -5.12 4.33
CA LEU A 102 4.93 -4.63 5.70
C LEU A 102 3.61 -5.12 6.28
N ARG A 103 3.73 -5.96 7.31
CA ARG A 103 2.56 -6.59 7.95
C ARG A 103 2.00 -5.69 9.04
N ALA A 104 1.47 -4.56 8.63
CA ALA A 104 0.68 -3.67 9.46
C ALA A 104 -0.74 -4.24 9.58
N PRO A 105 -1.66 -3.56 10.25
CA PRO A 105 -3.06 -4.03 10.28
C PRO A 105 -3.64 -4.33 8.90
N LEU A 106 -3.17 -3.63 7.86
CA LEU A 106 -3.35 -4.06 6.47
C LEU A 106 -1.96 -4.32 5.89
N PRO A 107 -1.79 -5.38 5.09
CA PRO A 107 -0.50 -5.60 4.42
C PRO A 107 -0.29 -4.56 3.32
N VAL A 108 0.90 -3.98 3.30
CA VAL A 108 1.25 -2.95 2.32
C VAL A 108 2.60 -3.33 1.71
N VAL A 109 2.66 -3.36 0.38
CA VAL A 109 3.92 -3.55 -0.32
C VAL A 109 4.62 -2.19 -0.36
N VAL A 110 5.77 -2.07 0.30
CA VAL A 110 6.50 -0.81 0.35
C VAL A 110 7.83 -0.94 -0.39
N TYR A 111 8.27 0.17 -0.95
CA TYR A 111 9.60 0.28 -1.54
C TYR A 111 10.48 1.14 -0.63
N ALA A 112 11.67 0.64 -0.30
CA ALA A 112 12.62 1.36 0.55
C ALA A 112 14.00 1.35 -0.11
N GLU A 113 14.64 2.52 -0.18
CA GLU A 113 15.99 2.62 -0.76
C GLU A 113 17.02 1.97 0.16
N ALA A 114 16.83 2.09 1.48
CA ALA A 114 17.71 1.46 2.45
C ALA A 114 17.02 0.25 3.06
N PRO A 115 17.80 -0.78 3.48
CA PRO A 115 17.18 -1.96 4.10
C PRO A 115 16.37 -1.61 5.33
N LEU A 116 15.22 -2.28 5.46
CA LEU A 116 14.36 -2.12 6.63
C LEU A 116 14.75 -3.11 7.72
N PRO A 117 14.63 -2.73 9.01
CA PRO A 117 14.77 -3.70 10.09
C PRO A 117 13.64 -4.74 10.03
N PRO A 118 13.83 -5.94 10.65
CA PRO A 118 12.82 -7.00 10.60
C PRO A 118 11.43 -6.59 11.09
N LYS A 119 11.38 -5.68 12.06
CA LYS A 119 10.15 -5.02 12.48
C LYS A 119 10.38 -3.53 12.29
N ALA A 120 9.60 -2.94 11.41
CA ALA A 120 9.83 -1.58 10.96
C ALA A 120 8.63 -0.69 11.16
N GLU A 121 8.89 0.56 11.53
CA GLU A 121 7.92 1.63 11.50
C GLU A 121 8.32 2.55 10.36
N VAL A 122 7.40 2.81 9.44
CA VAL A 122 7.70 3.62 8.27
C VAL A 122 6.71 4.77 8.12
N LEU A 123 7.22 5.87 7.56
CA LEU A 123 6.40 6.97 7.09
C LEU A 123 6.44 6.91 5.57
N LEU A 124 5.28 6.91 4.93
CA LEU A 124 5.21 6.82 3.47
C LEU A 124 5.12 8.20 2.83
N HIS A 125 5.71 8.33 1.65
CA HIS A 125 5.43 9.47 0.80
C HIS A 125 3.97 9.39 0.33
N PRO A 126 3.23 10.51 0.28
CA PRO A 126 1.89 10.48 -0.27
C PRO A 126 1.94 10.38 -1.80
N PRO A 127 0.92 9.79 -2.42
CA PRO A 127 -0.21 9.14 -1.80
C PRO A 127 0.05 7.66 -1.54
N LEU A 128 -0.75 7.06 -0.65
CA LEU A 128 -0.85 5.60 -0.61
C LEU A 128 -1.51 5.18 -1.92
N MET A 129 -0.96 4.16 -2.58
CA MET A 129 -1.43 3.74 -3.90
C MET A 129 -2.15 2.41 -3.83
N LEU A 130 -3.11 2.22 -4.73
CA LEU A 130 -3.88 0.98 -4.84
C LEU A 130 -3.71 0.42 -6.25
N PHE A 131 -3.37 -0.87 -6.32
CA PHE A 131 -3.31 -1.63 -7.55
C PHE A 131 -4.36 -2.74 -7.50
N ARG A 132 -5.01 -3.04 -8.61
CA ARG A 132 -6.08 -4.03 -8.70
C ARG A 132 -6.03 -4.76 -10.05
N GLU A 133 -6.72 -5.88 -10.08
CA GLU A 133 -6.84 -6.62 -11.34
C GLU A 133 -7.59 -5.82 -12.39
#